data_408d7dffb55520259ac232cbe1e30b7f
#
_entry.id   408d7dffb55520259ac232cbe1e30b7f
#
_cell.length_a   1.000
_cell.length_b   1.000
_cell.length_c   1.000
_cell.angle_alpha   90.00
_cell.angle_beta   90.00
_cell.angle_gamma   90.00
#
_symmetry.space_group_name_H-M   'P 1'
#
loop_
_entity.id
_entity.type
_entity.pdbx_description
1 polymer ?
#
loop_
_entity_poly.entity_id
_entity_poly.type
_entity_poly.pdbx_seq_one_letter_code
_entity_poly.pdbx_strand_id
1 'polypeptide(L)'
;MPLIVKLAAKNLFFDRLRFFATIIGIVFSIVLVNVQMGLFVSFGRMVTTMIDHASADLWIVPQGTRSFEDPAPLDESERFRALSIKGVSDAVPIVIGFSEWRVPGGKATPIFIIGSPMKGEGLQPWNVVEGNLDSLAIPGAVAVDKSYFDRLGVKGMGDIAQIHDAKAQIRVISDGIRSFTTTPYIFATLDRARTYIGMPSNKDTYLLVRLAAGANLEKVRSKLQQTLSNVDVLTPAEFGARSRSFWLFGTGAGAALFAGALLGMIVGTVIVAQTLYSSTKDHLYEFATMRAIGSSGLYIYTVIIIQALVSAVIGFGIAATIGVMVVNATADSALPIAMPPSLTLGLFALTVAMCVLSAVSAIVKVMRMDPAMVFSR
;
A
#
# COMPACT_ATOMS: atom_id res chain seq x y z
N MET A 1 17.15 -39.27 -8.38
CA MET A 1 16.11 -38.77 -7.45
C MET A 1 15.80 -39.82 -6.43
N PRO A 2 15.76 -39.52 -5.15
CA PRO A 2 15.39 -40.49 -4.13
C PRO A 2 14.00 -41.06 -4.43
N LEU A 3 13.81 -42.37 -4.19
CA LEU A 3 12.59 -43.13 -4.49
C LEU A 3 11.32 -42.44 -3.95
N ILE A 4 11.46 -41.78 -2.81
CA ILE A 4 10.38 -41.03 -2.12
C ILE A 4 9.82 -39.91 -2.97
N VAL A 5 10.69 -39.11 -3.62
CA VAL A 5 10.28 -38.00 -4.49
C VAL A 5 9.54 -38.48 -5.72
N LYS A 6 10.03 -39.61 -6.31
CA LYS A 6 9.38 -40.21 -7.49
C LYS A 6 8.00 -40.77 -7.13
N LEU A 7 7.84 -41.39 -5.96
CA LEU A 7 6.58 -41.89 -5.47
C LEU A 7 5.60 -40.76 -5.14
N ALA A 8 6.07 -39.72 -4.45
CA ALA A 8 5.26 -38.53 -4.13
C ALA A 8 4.73 -37.85 -5.40
N ALA A 9 5.59 -37.67 -6.40
CA ALA A 9 5.19 -37.10 -7.68
C ALA A 9 4.18 -38.00 -8.43
N LYS A 10 4.44 -39.32 -8.48
CA LYS A 10 3.54 -40.26 -9.15
C LYS A 10 2.15 -40.26 -8.52
N ASN A 11 2.07 -40.28 -7.19
CA ASN A 11 0.79 -40.22 -6.48
C ASN A 11 0.08 -38.90 -6.67
N LEU A 12 0.83 -37.78 -6.70
CA LEU A 12 0.28 -36.45 -6.90
C LEU A 12 -0.35 -36.29 -8.30
N PHE A 13 0.30 -36.81 -9.35
CA PHE A 13 -0.17 -36.72 -10.75
C PHE A 13 -1.11 -37.85 -11.16
N PHE A 14 -1.30 -38.87 -10.35
CA PHE A 14 -2.22 -39.98 -10.62
C PHE A 14 -3.68 -39.50 -10.62
N ASP A 15 -4.09 -38.74 -9.61
CA ASP A 15 -5.40 -38.11 -9.52
C ASP A 15 -5.36 -36.65 -10.00
N ARG A 16 -5.40 -36.47 -11.33
CA ARG A 16 -5.27 -35.16 -11.97
C ARG A 16 -6.32 -34.16 -11.48
N LEU A 17 -7.59 -34.59 -11.31
CA LEU A 17 -8.67 -33.72 -10.89
C LEU A 17 -8.38 -33.11 -9.50
N ARG A 18 -7.90 -33.93 -8.59
CA ARG A 18 -7.60 -33.56 -7.22
C ARG A 18 -6.35 -32.69 -7.13
N PHE A 19 -5.34 -33.00 -7.95
CA PHE A 19 -4.18 -32.16 -8.11
C PHE A 19 -4.55 -30.76 -8.57
N PHE A 20 -5.35 -30.65 -9.62
CA PHE A 20 -5.84 -29.35 -10.11
C PHE A 20 -6.65 -28.61 -9.06
N ALA A 21 -7.55 -29.29 -8.33
CA ALA A 21 -8.32 -28.68 -7.25
C ALA A 21 -7.39 -28.10 -6.14
N THR A 22 -6.33 -28.83 -5.78
CA THR A 22 -5.32 -28.36 -4.81
C THR A 22 -4.58 -27.12 -5.32
N ILE A 23 -4.11 -27.18 -6.57
CA ILE A 23 -3.39 -26.05 -7.17
C ILE A 23 -4.29 -24.83 -7.29
N ILE A 24 -5.54 -24.97 -7.75
CA ILE A 24 -6.51 -23.86 -7.82
C ILE A 24 -6.73 -23.27 -6.43
N GLY A 25 -6.89 -24.09 -5.40
CA GLY A 25 -7.04 -23.60 -4.02
C GLY A 25 -5.83 -22.80 -3.52
N ILE A 26 -4.61 -23.28 -3.77
CA ILE A 26 -3.37 -22.56 -3.42
C ILE A 26 -3.30 -21.25 -4.21
N VAL A 27 -3.47 -21.31 -5.53
CA VAL A 27 -3.37 -20.13 -6.41
C VAL A 27 -4.39 -19.07 -6.01
N PHE A 28 -5.66 -19.44 -5.83
CA PHE A 28 -6.71 -18.51 -5.41
C PHE A 28 -6.36 -17.84 -4.07
N SER A 29 -5.96 -18.63 -3.09
CA SER A 29 -5.59 -18.13 -1.77
C SER A 29 -4.42 -17.15 -1.83
N ILE A 30 -3.33 -17.53 -2.51
CA ILE A 30 -2.12 -16.72 -2.57
C ILE A 30 -2.33 -15.46 -3.40
N VAL A 31 -3.08 -15.52 -4.51
CA VAL A 31 -3.45 -14.33 -5.28
C VAL A 31 -4.28 -13.37 -4.42
N LEU A 32 -5.26 -13.89 -3.68
CA LEU A 32 -6.07 -13.06 -2.78
C LEU A 32 -5.22 -12.38 -1.71
N VAL A 33 -4.35 -13.14 -1.02
CA VAL A 33 -3.43 -12.59 -0.02
C VAL A 33 -2.47 -11.56 -0.66
N ASN A 34 -1.94 -11.87 -1.86
CA ASN A 34 -1.07 -10.96 -2.59
C ASN A 34 -1.75 -9.62 -2.91
N VAL A 35 -2.98 -9.64 -3.42
CA VAL A 35 -3.76 -8.43 -3.71
C VAL A 35 -3.99 -7.62 -2.44
N GLN A 36 -4.44 -8.25 -1.35
CA GLN A 36 -4.73 -7.57 -0.09
C GLN A 36 -3.47 -6.96 0.54
N MET A 37 -2.37 -7.72 0.61
CA MET A 37 -1.11 -7.24 1.16
C MET A 37 -0.42 -6.24 0.23
N GLY A 38 -0.54 -6.44 -1.08
CA GLY A 38 -0.05 -5.49 -2.09
C GLY A 38 -0.74 -4.14 -2.00
N LEU A 39 -2.06 -4.12 -1.84
CA LEU A 39 -2.83 -2.90 -1.56
C LEU A 39 -2.44 -2.27 -0.22
N PHE A 40 -2.26 -3.07 0.84
CA PHE A 40 -1.83 -2.58 2.14
C PHE A 40 -0.47 -1.85 2.05
N VAL A 41 0.49 -2.42 1.36
CA VAL A 41 1.83 -1.82 1.15
C VAL A 41 1.73 -0.55 0.31
N SER A 42 0.99 -0.59 -0.80
CA SER A 42 0.77 0.58 -1.66
C SER A 42 0.09 1.72 -0.93
N PHE A 43 -1.00 1.43 -0.24
CA PHE A 43 -1.74 2.40 0.54
C PHE A 43 -0.82 3.09 1.58
N GLY A 44 -0.04 2.30 2.33
CA GLY A 44 0.90 2.82 3.32
C GLY A 44 2.00 3.71 2.73
N ARG A 45 2.44 3.46 1.49
CA ARG A 45 3.39 4.32 0.76
C ARG A 45 2.72 5.59 0.25
N MET A 46 1.54 5.47 -0.34
CA MET A 46 0.83 6.62 -0.91
C MET A 46 0.44 7.64 0.16
N VAL A 47 0.09 7.20 1.37
CA VAL A 47 -0.22 8.08 2.51
C VAL A 47 0.95 9.00 2.87
N THR A 48 2.20 8.60 2.65
CA THR A 48 3.37 9.43 3.00
C THR A 48 3.98 10.15 1.82
N THR A 49 3.48 9.94 0.60
CA THR A 49 4.09 10.45 -0.62
C THR A 49 4.33 11.96 -0.60
N MET A 50 3.38 12.75 -0.10
CA MET A 50 3.54 14.21 0.00
C MET A 50 4.59 14.61 1.06
N ILE A 51 4.63 13.87 2.16
CA ILE A 51 5.60 14.12 3.24
C ILE A 51 7.02 13.77 2.77
N ASP A 52 7.16 12.65 2.06
CA ASP A 52 8.44 12.13 1.59
C ASP A 52 9.05 12.97 0.45
N HIS A 53 8.21 13.71 -0.33
CA HIS A 53 8.66 14.61 -1.39
C HIS A 53 8.83 16.06 -0.93
N ALA A 54 8.47 16.37 0.31
CA ALA A 54 8.72 17.69 0.86
C ALA A 54 10.15 17.81 1.36
N SER A 55 10.83 18.87 0.94
CA SER A 55 12.21 19.17 1.39
C SER A 55 12.20 19.85 2.77
N ALA A 56 12.04 19.11 3.85
CA ALA A 56 11.97 19.62 5.21
C ALA A 56 12.74 18.75 6.20
N ASP A 57 13.42 19.36 7.16
CA ASP A 57 14.03 18.67 8.31
C ASP A 57 12.99 18.42 9.41
N LEU A 58 12.08 19.40 9.60
CA LEU A 58 10.98 19.33 10.55
C LEU A 58 9.69 19.86 9.91
N TRP A 59 8.57 19.32 10.36
CA TRP A 59 7.23 19.79 10.07
C TRP A 59 6.62 20.45 11.31
N ILE A 60 6.08 21.66 11.17
CA ILE A 60 5.24 22.27 12.17
C ILE A 60 3.79 22.12 11.68
N VAL A 61 3.01 21.41 12.45
CA VAL A 61 1.60 21.12 12.16
C VAL A 61 0.72 21.57 13.33
N PRO A 62 -0.53 21.95 13.13
CA PRO A 62 -1.45 22.23 14.22
C PRO A 62 -1.53 21.06 15.20
N GLN A 63 -1.64 21.33 16.50
CA GLN A 63 -1.69 20.29 17.52
C GLN A 63 -2.86 19.34 17.27
N GLY A 64 -2.57 18.03 17.33
CA GLY A 64 -3.58 16.99 17.10
C GLY A 64 -3.81 16.63 15.62
N THR A 65 -3.09 17.21 14.67
CA THR A 65 -3.11 16.80 13.26
C THR A 65 -2.78 15.31 13.15
N ARG A 66 -3.66 14.53 12.54
CA ARG A 66 -3.57 13.07 12.45
C ARG A 66 -2.86 12.59 11.20
N SER A 67 -3.02 13.31 10.08
CA SER A 67 -2.43 12.97 8.78
C SER A 67 -2.21 14.23 7.95
N PHE A 68 -1.48 14.09 6.85
CA PHE A 68 -1.28 15.16 5.88
C PHE A 68 -2.61 15.68 5.30
N GLU A 69 -3.58 14.80 5.07
CA GLU A 69 -4.90 15.15 4.52
C GLU A 69 -5.93 15.55 5.59
N ASP A 70 -5.50 15.86 6.79
CA ASP A 70 -6.33 16.39 7.90
C ASP A 70 -5.93 17.84 8.20
N PRO A 71 -6.16 18.78 7.24
CA PRO A 71 -5.69 20.15 7.36
C PRO A 71 -6.45 20.93 8.44
N ALA A 72 -5.70 21.67 9.25
CA ALA A 72 -6.24 22.64 10.17
C ALA A 72 -5.49 24.00 10.01
N PRO A 73 -6.12 25.14 10.27
CA PRO A 73 -5.48 26.44 10.08
C PRO A 73 -4.42 26.70 11.14
N LEU A 74 -3.26 27.17 10.68
CA LEU A 74 -2.14 27.65 11.48
C LEU A 74 -2.00 29.16 11.28
N ASP A 75 -1.70 29.92 12.34
CA ASP A 75 -1.46 31.36 12.24
C ASP A 75 -0.13 31.65 11.54
N GLU A 76 -0.14 32.56 10.57
CA GLU A 76 1.08 33.00 9.87
C GLU A 76 2.16 33.53 10.86
N SER A 77 1.75 34.08 12.00
CA SER A 77 2.67 34.56 13.05
C SER A 77 3.59 33.44 13.57
N GLU A 78 3.17 32.19 13.56
CA GLU A 78 4.00 31.06 14.01
C GLU A 78 5.21 30.85 13.07
N ARG A 79 5.08 31.19 11.78
CA ARG A 79 6.19 31.21 10.83
C ARG A 79 7.29 32.20 11.28
N PHE A 80 6.93 33.42 11.61
CA PHE A 80 7.90 34.43 12.03
C PHE A 80 8.54 34.07 13.37
N ARG A 81 7.79 33.48 14.28
CA ARG A 81 8.32 32.94 15.54
C ARG A 81 9.33 31.80 15.28
N ALA A 82 9.00 30.89 14.35
CA ALA A 82 9.91 29.81 13.99
C ALA A 82 11.22 30.33 13.39
N LEU A 83 11.14 31.34 12.49
CA LEU A 83 12.32 31.98 11.89
C LEU A 83 13.20 32.72 12.89
N SER A 84 12.66 33.16 14.03
CA SER A 84 13.46 33.82 15.11
C SER A 84 14.33 32.87 15.90
N ILE A 85 14.16 31.55 15.74
CA ILE A 85 14.86 30.54 16.50
C ILE A 85 16.23 30.26 15.87
N LYS A 86 17.31 30.42 16.68
CA LYS A 86 18.67 30.12 16.23
C LYS A 86 18.80 28.66 15.82
N GLY A 87 19.22 28.45 14.56
CA GLY A 87 19.36 27.12 13.96
C GLY A 87 18.26 26.79 12.95
N VAL A 88 17.22 27.59 12.82
CA VAL A 88 16.28 27.58 11.70
C VAL A 88 16.86 28.41 10.57
N SER A 89 16.98 27.85 9.36
CA SER A 89 17.40 28.59 8.17
C SER A 89 16.20 29.09 7.37
N ASP A 90 15.12 28.32 7.33
CA ASP A 90 13.89 28.69 6.64
C ASP A 90 12.66 28.01 7.27
N ALA A 91 11.49 28.63 7.08
CA ALA A 91 10.19 28.10 7.45
C ALA A 91 9.22 28.37 6.32
N VAL A 92 9.04 27.38 5.45
CA VAL A 92 8.25 27.48 4.21
C VAL A 92 6.79 27.16 4.49
N PRO A 93 5.85 28.09 4.26
CA PRO A 93 4.43 27.84 4.48
C PRO A 93 3.85 26.94 3.38
N ILE A 94 2.97 26.04 3.77
CA ILE A 94 2.16 25.19 2.89
C ILE A 94 0.69 25.41 3.23
N VAL A 95 -0.11 25.58 2.20
CA VAL A 95 -1.56 25.69 2.30
C VAL A 95 -2.18 24.49 1.61
N ILE A 96 -2.94 23.71 2.33
CA ILE A 96 -3.67 22.56 1.76
C ILE A 96 -5.12 22.57 2.19
N GLY A 97 -5.98 22.00 1.35
CA GLY A 97 -7.40 21.85 1.68
C GLY A 97 -8.21 21.23 0.56
N PHE A 98 -9.44 20.88 0.89
CA PHE A 98 -10.39 20.36 -0.09
C PHE A 98 -11.08 21.50 -0.84
N SER A 99 -11.38 21.24 -2.11
CA SER A 99 -12.17 22.12 -2.98
C SER A 99 -12.87 21.31 -4.06
N GLU A 100 -13.53 21.99 -4.99
CA GLU A 100 -14.23 21.37 -6.11
C GLU A 100 -13.70 21.90 -7.45
N TRP A 101 -13.43 20.97 -8.34
CA TRP A 101 -13.07 21.23 -9.73
C TRP A 101 -14.30 21.13 -10.63
N ARG A 102 -14.57 22.16 -11.41
CA ARG A 102 -15.69 22.18 -12.34
C ARG A 102 -15.22 22.59 -13.73
N VAL A 103 -15.42 21.70 -14.71
CA VAL A 103 -15.28 22.05 -16.12
C VAL A 103 -16.59 22.58 -16.66
N PRO A 104 -16.59 23.45 -17.70
CA PRO A 104 -17.81 23.96 -18.32
C PRO A 104 -18.72 22.80 -18.77
N GLY A 105 -19.97 22.77 -18.26
CA GLY A 105 -20.93 21.71 -18.55
C GLY A 105 -20.68 20.36 -17.88
N GLY A 106 -19.64 20.23 -17.06
CA GLY A 106 -19.28 19.02 -16.34
C GLY A 106 -19.82 18.97 -14.93
N LYS A 107 -19.64 17.79 -14.28
CA LYS A 107 -19.93 17.60 -12.86
C LYS A 107 -18.82 18.18 -11.99
N ALA A 108 -19.16 18.59 -10.77
CA ALA A 108 -18.18 18.95 -9.76
C ALA A 108 -17.39 17.71 -9.32
N THR A 109 -16.08 17.80 -9.32
CA THR A 109 -15.18 16.73 -8.88
C THR A 109 -14.44 17.20 -7.63
N PRO A 110 -14.50 16.47 -6.51
CA PRO A 110 -13.70 16.78 -5.33
C PRO A 110 -12.21 16.72 -5.65
N ILE A 111 -11.47 17.73 -5.22
CA ILE A 111 -10.01 17.84 -5.38
C ILE A 111 -9.35 18.24 -4.07
N PHE A 112 -8.05 18.02 -3.98
CA PHE A 112 -7.22 18.45 -2.87
C PHE A 112 -6.17 19.43 -3.37
N ILE A 113 -6.25 20.67 -2.89
CA ILE A 113 -5.35 21.75 -3.28
C ILE A 113 -4.08 21.70 -2.45
N ILE A 114 -2.94 21.88 -3.11
CA ILE A 114 -1.62 22.01 -2.48
C ILE A 114 -1.02 23.33 -2.96
N GLY A 115 -0.93 24.28 -2.06
CA GLY A 115 -0.28 25.58 -2.27
C GLY A 115 1.10 25.61 -1.65
N SER A 116 2.09 25.99 -2.45
CA SER A 116 3.47 26.13 -2.01
C SER A 116 4.11 27.35 -2.68
N PRO A 117 5.14 27.99 -2.09
CA PRO A 117 5.93 28.99 -2.78
C PRO A 117 6.58 28.42 -4.03
N MET A 118 6.60 29.20 -5.11
CA MET A 118 7.14 28.76 -6.41
C MET A 118 8.67 28.79 -6.47
N LYS A 119 9.29 29.66 -5.71
CA LYS A 119 10.75 29.80 -5.65
C LYS A 119 11.24 29.20 -4.34
N GLY A 120 12.19 28.28 -4.47
CA GLY A 120 12.81 27.64 -3.32
C GLY A 120 12.18 26.30 -3.02
N GLU A 121 12.18 26.00 -1.80
CA GLU A 121 12.05 24.69 -1.26
C GLU A 121 10.73 24.57 -0.53
N GLY A 122 9.77 23.96 -1.19
CA GLY A 122 8.44 23.69 -0.67
C GLY A 122 7.97 22.33 -1.14
N LEU A 123 6.68 22.14 -1.19
CA LEU A 123 6.06 20.96 -1.76
C LEU A 123 5.58 21.27 -3.18
N GLN A 124 6.39 20.91 -4.15
CA GLN A 124 6.12 21.16 -5.58
C GLN A 124 5.78 19.86 -6.30
N PRO A 125 5.08 19.90 -7.44
CA PRO A 125 4.85 18.73 -8.25
C PRO A 125 6.19 18.18 -8.78
N TRP A 126 6.37 16.88 -8.70
CA TRP A 126 7.52 16.16 -9.24
C TRP A 126 7.11 15.37 -10.49
N ASN A 127 8.07 14.74 -11.17
CA ASN A 127 7.84 14.01 -12.42
C ASN A 127 7.01 14.82 -13.44
N VAL A 128 7.40 16.08 -13.66
CA VAL A 128 6.76 16.94 -14.65
C VAL A 128 7.07 16.39 -16.04
N VAL A 129 6.01 16.07 -16.80
CA VAL A 129 6.10 15.54 -18.17
C VAL A 129 5.79 16.58 -19.22
N GLU A 130 5.03 17.62 -18.87
CA GLU A 130 4.68 18.72 -19.77
C GLU A 130 4.57 20.04 -19.00
N GLY A 131 5.06 21.13 -19.60
CA GLY A 131 5.11 22.45 -18.96
C GLY A 131 6.38 22.70 -18.16
N ASN A 132 6.41 23.86 -17.48
CA ASN A 132 7.50 24.23 -16.58
C ASN A 132 6.93 24.74 -15.26
N LEU A 133 7.57 24.42 -14.14
CA LEU A 133 7.16 24.87 -12.81
C LEU A 133 7.05 26.39 -12.70
N ASP A 134 7.92 27.15 -13.39
CA ASP A 134 7.86 28.61 -13.43
C ASP A 134 6.53 29.13 -14.01
N SER A 135 5.88 28.35 -14.86
CA SER A 135 4.57 28.73 -15.43
C SER A 135 3.44 28.74 -14.41
N LEU A 136 3.63 28.12 -13.23
CA LEU A 136 2.67 28.22 -12.13
C LEU A 136 2.60 29.63 -11.53
N ALA A 137 3.59 30.48 -11.75
CA ALA A 137 3.55 31.89 -11.37
C ALA A 137 2.48 32.70 -12.17
N ILE A 138 2.04 32.18 -13.32
CA ILE A 138 0.99 32.80 -14.12
C ILE A 138 -0.33 32.78 -13.34
N PRO A 139 -1.08 33.91 -13.29
CA PRO A 139 -2.36 33.93 -12.60
C PRO A 139 -3.34 32.86 -13.07
N GLY A 140 -3.83 32.05 -12.12
CA GLY A 140 -4.74 30.96 -12.40
C GLY A 140 -4.09 29.65 -12.90
N ALA A 141 -2.77 29.63 -13.05
CA ALA A 141 -2.05 28.39 -13.41
C ALA A 141 -2.12 27.33 -12.31
N VAL A 142 -2.29 26.08 -12.73
CA VAL A 142 -2.28 24.89 -11.84
C VAL A 142 -1.50 23.76 -12.48
N ALA A 143 -0.97 22.87 -11.62
CA ALA A 143 -0.43 21.59 -12.05
C ALA A 143 -1.41 20.46 -11.71
N VAL A 144 -1.54 19.51 -12.65
CA VAL A 144 -2.44 18.37 -12.56
C VAL A 144 -1.68 17.10 -12.93
N ASP A 145 -1.96 15.99 -12.28
CA ASP A 145 -1.40 14.71 -12.67
C ASP A 145 -2.22 14.06 -13.79
N LYS A 146 -1.53 13.52 -14.79
CA LYS A 146 -2.12 12.89 -15.98
C LYS A 146 -3.08 11.74 -15.62
N SER A 147 -2.82 11.01 -14.55
CA SER A 147 -3.66 9.90 -14.10
C SER A 147 -5.09 10.30 -13.73
N TYR A 148 -5.35 11.60 -13.57
CA TYR A 148 -6.68 12.13 -13.21
C TYR A 148 -7.43 12.84 -14.34
N PHE A 149 -6.91 12.85 -15.56
CA PHE A 149 -7.53 13.55 -16.69
C PHE A 149 -8.99 13.16 -16.93
N ASP A 150 -9.26 11.87 -17.01
CA ASP A 150 -10.64 11.36 -17.20
C ASP A 150 -11.57 11.79 -16.06
N ARG A 151 -11.07 11.74 -14.83
CA ARG A 151 -11.85 12.10 -13.63
C ARG A 151 -12.13 13.60 -13.55
N LEU A 152 -11.16 14.43 -13.97
CA LEU A 152 -11.29 15.88 -14.01
C LEU A 152 -12.00 16.38 -15.27
N GLY A 153 -12.25 15.51 -16.26
CA GLY A 153 -12.87 15.87 -17.53
C GLY A 153 -12.01 16.80 -18.38
N VAL A 154 -10.69 16.63 -18.34
CA VAL A 154 -9.70 17.45 -19.06
C VAL A 154 -8.90 16.58 -20.04
N LYS A 155 -8.32 17.22 -21.06
CA LYS A 155 -7.57 16.55 -22.12
C LYS A 155 -6.07 16.86 -22.07
N GLY A 156 -5.67 17.97 -21.47
CA GLY A 156 -4.26 18.35 -21.41
C GLY A 156 -4.00 19.81 -21.08
N MET A 157 -2.83 20.25 -21.54
CA MET A 157 -2.36 21.62 -21.34
C MET A 157 -3.31 22.68 -21.87
N GLY A 158 -3.48 23.74 -21.11
CA GLY A 158 -4.32 24.88 -21.49
C GLY A 158 -5.80 24.72 -21.15
N ASP A 159 -6.27 23.55 -20.78
CA ASP A 159 -7.65 23.33 -20.36
C ASP A 159 -7.99 24.17 -19.14
N ILE A 160 -9.23 24.61 -19.09
CA ILE A 160 -9.73 25.57 -18.13
C ILE A 160 -10.81 24.92 -17.28
N ALA A 161 -10.74 25.15 -15.99
CA ALA A 161 -11.77 24.80 -15.04
C ALA A 161 -12.05 25.94 -14.08
N GLN A 162 -13.07 25.80 -13.29
CA GLN A 162 -13.39 26.65 -12.15
C GLN A 162 -13.09 25.87 -10.86
N ILE A 163 -12.36 26.50 -9.95
CA ILE A 163 -12.14 26.00 -8.60
C ILE A 163 -12.71 27.05 -7.65
N HIS A 164 -13.70 26.67 -6.82
CA HIS A 164 -14.45 27.63 -6.04
C HIS A 164 -15.01 28.73 -6.97
N ASP A 165 -14.68 29.98 -6.76
CA ASP A 165 -15.13 31.12 -7.61
C ASP A 165 -14.04 31.65 -8.56
N ALA A 166 -12.92 30.93 -8.69
CA ALA A 166 -11.77 31.36 -9.46
C ALA A 166 -11.48 30.43 -10.65
N LYS A 167 -11.00 31.05 -11.74
CA LYS A 167 -10.56 30.32 -12.93
C LYS A 167 -9.22 29.61 -12.65
N ALA A 168 -9.12 28.36 -13.07
CA ALA A 168 -7.89 27.55 -13.08
C ALA A 168 -7.57 27.13 -14.50
N GLN A 169 -6.29 27.17 -14.89
CA GLN A 169 -5.81 26.71 -16.19
C GLN A 169 -4.63 25.77 -16.01
N ILE A 170 -4.68 24.60 -16.64
CA ILE A 170 -3.59 23.61 -16.60
C ILE A 170 -2.39 24.16 -17.35
N ARG A 171 -1.27 24.32 -16.65
CA ARG A 171 0.01 24.82 -17.18
C ARG A 171 1.18 23.88 -16.91
N VAL A 172 0.97 22.90 -16.04
CA VAL A 172 1.97 21.86 -15.73
C VAL A 172 1.24 20.54 -15.62
N ILE A 173 1.81 19.50 -16.22
CA ILE A 173 1.32 18.12 -16.13
C ILE A 173 2.43 17.27 -15.51
N SER A 174 2.10 16.55 -14.45
CA SER A 174 2.93 15.51 -13.84
C SER A 174 2.41 14.11 -14.19
N ASP A 175 3.20 13.10 -13.91
CA ASP A 175 2.81 11.70 -14.06
C ASP A 175 3.23 10.88 -12.84
N GLY A 176 2.26 10.25 -12.19
CA GLY A 176 2.48 9.38 -11.03
C GLY A 176 2.27 10.02 -9.65
N ILE A 177 1.77 11.26 -9.57
CA ILE A 177 1.38 11.89 -8.31
C ILE A 177 -0.06 11.48 -7.97
N ARG A 178 -0.19 10.36 -7.27
CA ARG A 178 -1.49 9.75 -6.98
C ARG A 178 -1.87 9.84 -5.51
N SER A 179 -3.15 10.03 -5.26
CA SER A 179 -3.73 10.06 -3.92
C SER A 179 -4.35 8.71 -3.57
N PHE A 180 -4.05 8.19 -2.39
CA PHE A 180 -4.67 6.95 -1.87
C PHE A 180 -6.19 7.09 -1.65
N THR A 181 -6.70 8.32 -1.48
CA THR A 181 -8.15 8.61 -1.43
C THR A 181 -8.76 8.73 -2.81
N THR A 182 -7.97 8.57 -3.87
CA THR A 182 -8.34 8.82 -5.27
C THR A 182 -8.76 10.25 -5.58
N THR A 183 -8.69 11.17 -4.62
CA THR A 183 -8.96 12.59 -4.82
C THR A 183 -7.78 13.26 -5.50
N PRO A 184 -7.94 13.88 -6.71
CA PRO A 184 -6.84 14.49 -7.42
C PRO A 184 -6.13 15.58 -6.60
N TYR A 185 -4.81 15.56 -6.56
CA TYR A 185 -4.00 16.66 -6.06
C TYR A 185 -3.83 17.71 -7.15
N ILE A 186 -4.09 18.95 -6.79
CA ILE A 186 -3.90 20.13 -7.66
C ILE A 186 -2.89 21.05 -7.00
N PHE A 187 -1.77 21.29 -7.68
CA PHE A 187 -0.74 22.19 -7.17
C PHE A 187 -0.94 23.60 -7.73
N ALA A 188 -0.77 24.58 -6.87
CA ALA A 188 -0.89 26.01 -7.20
C ALA A 188 0.09 26.85 -6.37
N THR A 189 0.21 28.14 -6.66
CA THR A 189 0.90 29.08 -5.78
C THR A 189 0.16 29.22 -4.45
N LEU A 190 0.85 29.62 -3.41
CA LEU A 190 0.32 29.79 -2.07
C LEU A 190 -0.96 30.66 -2.05
N ASP A 191 -0.92 31.82 -2.71
CA ASP A 191 -2.05 32.75 -2.74
C ASP A 191 -3.24 32.20 -3.53
N ARG A 192 -2.96 31.46 -4.61
CA ARG A 192 -4.03 30.80 -5.39
C ARG A 192 -4.66 29.66 -4.62
N ALA A 193 -3.86 28.87 -3.91
CA ALA A 193 -4.39 27.82 -3.06
C ALA A 193 -5.32 28.38 -1.97
N ARG A 194 -4.93 29.49 -1.30
CA ARG A 194 -5.81 30.18 -0.35
C ARG A 194 -7.14 30.59 -0.97
N THR A 195 -7.09 31.17 -2.18
CA THR A 195 -8.30 31.53 -2.93
C THR A 195 -9.17 30.32 -3.25
N TYR A 196 -8.57 29.23 -3.71
CA TYR A 196 -9.28 28.02 -4.11
C TYR A 196 -9.94 27.25 -2.96
N ILE A 197 -9.42 27.39 -1.74
CA ILE A 197 -10.01 26.75 -0.54
C ILE A 197 -10.75 27.73 0.37
N GLY A 198 -10.79 29.02 0.03
CA GLY A 198 -11.43 30.06 0.84
C GLY A 198 -10.71 30.33 2.17
N MET A 199 -9.37 30.14 2.22
CA MET A 199 -8.56 30.38 3.43
C MET A 199 -8.14 31.86 3.52
N PRO A 200 -8.22 32.48 4.72
CA PRO A 200 -7.70 33.84 4.93
C PRO A 200 -6.21 33.96 4.65
N SER A 201 -5.76 35.12 4.21
CA SER A 201 -4.35 35.40 3.83
C SER A 201 -3.37 35.25 4.99
N ASN A 202 -3.81 35.43 6.23
CA ASN A 202 -3.01 35.31 7.45
C ASN A 202 -3.00 33.89 8.04
N LYS A 203 -3.43 32.89 7.28
CA LYS A 203 -3.44 31.48 7.71
C LYS A 203 -2.65 30.62 6.76
N ASP A 204 -1.94 29.68 7.32
CA ASP A 204 -1.28 28.56 6.64
C ASP A 204 -1.88 27.24 7.12
N THR A 205 -1.41 26.12 6.57
CA THR A 205 -1.79 24.80 7.08
C THR A 205 -0.61 24.16 7.81
N TYR A 206 0.55 24.14 7.17
CA TYR A 206 1.77 23.57 7.71
C TYR A 206 2.96 24.47 7.41
N LEU A 207 4.04 24.31 8.23
CA LEU A 207 5.32 24.93 7.92
C LEU A 207 6.38 23.82 7.73
N LEU A 208 7.12 23.91 6.66
CA LEU A 208 8.28 23.09 6.38
C LEU A 208 9.51 23.83 6.91
N VAL A 209 10.12 23.32 7.95
CA VAL A 209 11.28 23.92 8.58
C VAL A 209 12.56 23.29 8.06
N ARG A 210 13.53 24.14 7.73
CA ARG A 210 14.89 23.74 7.40
C ARG A 210 15.85 24.23 8.44
N LEU A 211 16.83 23.42 8.71
CA LEU A 211 17.87 23.74 9.69
C LEU A 211 19.06 24.39 9.01
N ALA A 212 19.68 25.31 9.73
CA ALA A 212 20.97 25.85 9.33
C ALA A 212 22.04 24.75 9.36
N ALA A 213 23.07 24.88 8.50
CA ALA A 213 24.15 23.92 8.44
C ALA A 213 24.81 23.76 9.82
N GLY A 214 24.95 22.53 10.30
CA GLY A 214 25.50 22.19 11.60
C GLY A 214 24.59 22.42 12.82
N ALA A 215 23.33 22.79 12.61
CA ALA A 215 22.37 22.91 13.70
C ALA A 215 21.98 21.50 14.23
N ASN A 216 21.80 21.42 15.55
CA ASN A 216 21.36 20.19 16.20
C ASN A 216 19.84 20.10 16.13
N LEU A 217 19.31 19.11 15.41
CA LEU A 217 17.89 18.91 15.15
C LEU A 217 17.07 18.87 16.46
N GLU A 218 17.47 18.07 17.43
CA GLU A 218 16.72 17.91 18.68
C GLU A 218 16.67 19.18 19.52
N LYS A 219 17.78 19.98 19.55
CA LYS A 219 17.80 21.26 20.24
C LYS A 219 16.87 22.28 19.58
N VAL A 220 16.89 22.35 18.24
CA VAL A 220 16.00 23.26 17.49
C VAL A 220 14.55 22.84 17.67
N ARG A 221 14.27 21.55 17.53
CA ARG A 221 12.93 20.98 17.73
C ARG A 221 12.35 21.30 19.11
N SER A 222 13.13 21.04 20.17
CA SER A 222 12.70 21.34 21.55
C SER A 222 12.39 22.83 21.72
N LYS A 223 13.19 23.69 21.09
CA LYS A 223 13.02 25.14 21.20
C LYS A 223 11.78 25.62 20.40
N LEU A 224 11.56 25.07 19.22
CA LEU A 224 10.32 25.28 18.43
C LEU A 224 9.10 24.88 19.26
N GLN A 225 9.09 23.67 19.83
CA GLN A 225 7.99 23.16 20.63
C GLN A 225 7.68 24.00 21.88
N GLN A 226 8.69 24.64 22.47
CA GLN A 226 8.53 25.53 23.63
C GLN A 226 8.08 26.94 23.26
N THR A 227 8.42 27.42 22.06
CA THR A 227 8.19 28.80 21.63
C THR A 227 6.87 28.98 20.89
N LEU A 228 6.47 27.96 20.11
CA LEU A 228 5.25 27.99 19.31
C LEU A 228 4.07 27.48 20.14
N SER A 229 2.88 27.96 19.82
CA SER A 229 1.65 27.64 20.54
C SER A 229 0.73 26.75 19.74
N ASN A 230 0.16 25.72 20.39
CA ASN A 230 -0.84 24.83 19.75
C ASN A 230 -0.33 24.11 18.49
N VAL A 231 0.94 23.74 18.49
CA VAL A 231 1.56 23.02 17.37
C VAL A 231 2.28 21.76 17.84
N ASP A 232 2.39 20.80 16.94
CA ASP A 232 3.32 19.67 17.03
C ASP A 232 4.49 19.90 16.10
N VAL A 233 5.71 19.66 16.57
CA VAL A 233 6.95 19.72 15.77
C VAL A 233 7.45 18.31 15.53
N LEU A 234 7.36 17.85 14.29
CA LEU A 234 7.58 16.46 13.90
C LEU A 234 8.70 16.35 12.87
N THR A 235 9.46 15.27 12.93
CA THR A 235 10.29 14.88 11.78
C THR A 235 9.41 14.33 10.64
N PRO A 236 9.86 14.33 9.38
CA PRO A 236 9.14 13.69 8.27
C PRO A 236 8.78 12.23 8.58
N ALA A 237 9.69 11.49 9.19
CA ALA A 237 9.48 10.10 9.58
C ALA A 237 8.34 9.94 10.61
N GLU A 238 8.30 10.81 11.64
CA GLU A 238 7.24 10.79 12.66
C GLU A 238 5.88 11.21 12.07
N PHE A 239 5.84 12.24 11.23
CA PHE A 239 4.61 12.67 10.61
C PHE A 239 4.10 11.61 9.62
N GLY A 240 4.98 11.01 8.82
CA GLY A 240 4.65 9.88 7.96
C GLY A 240 4.16 8.64 8.74
N ALA A 241 4.79 8.32 9.87
CA ALA A 241 4.33 7.23 10.74
C ALA A 241 2.95 7.50 11.36
N ARG A 242 2.71 8.74 11.83
CA ARG A 242 1.42 9.21 12.36
C ARG A 242 0.33 9.11 11.30
N SER A 243 0.58 9.61 10.09
CA SER A 243 -0.35 9.57 8.96
C SER A 243 -0.68 8.12 8.55
N ARG A 244 0.34 7.25 8.44
CA ARG A 244 0.11 5.82 8.17
C ARG A 244 -0.71 5.14 9.26
N SER A 245 -0.39 5.40 10.52
CA SER A 245 -1.13 4.81 11.65
C SER A 245 -2.60 5.23 11.62
N PHE A 246 -2.88 6.50 11.38
CA PHE A 246 -4.24 7.01 11.28
C PHE A 246 -5.01 6.34 10.13
N TRP A 247 -4.46 6.34 8.92
CA TRP A 247 -5.17 5.82 7.75
C TRP A 247 -5.27 4.30 7.73
N LEU A 248 -4.24 3.57 8.14
CA LEU A 248 -4.26 2.10 8.14
C LEU A 248 -5.07 1.52 9.31
N PHE A 249 -4.97 2.12 10.50
CA PHE A 249 -5.57 1.54 11.71
C PHE A 249 -6.69 2.41 12.30
N GLY A 250 -6.57 3.73 12.24
CA GLY A 250 -7.59 4.63 12.74
C GLY A 250 -8.88 4.64 11.92
N THR A 251 -8.79 4.52 10.59
CA THR A 251 -9.97 4.45 9.69
C THR A 251 -10.48 3.01 9.48
N GLY A 252 -9.74 2.01 9.93
CA GLY A 252 -10.06 0.60 9.70
C GLY A 252 -9.72 0.07 8.30
N ALA A 253 -9.23 0.90 7.37
CA ALA A 253 -8.89 0.46 6.00
C ALA A 253 -7.81 -0.62 6.00
N GLY A 254 -6.73 -0.43 6.73
CA GLY A 254 -5.68 -1.43 6.88
C GLY A 254 -6.14 -2.69 7.58
N ALA A 255 -7.00 -2.56 8.60
CA ALA A 255 -7.58 -3.71 9.30
C ALA A 255 -8.45 -4.56 8.35
N ALA A 256 -9.24 -3.92 7.47
CA ALA A 256 -10.04 -4.62 6.47
C ALA A 256 -9.17 -5.38 5.45
N LEU A 257 -8.10 -4.75 4.95
CA LEU A 257 -7.15 -5.40 4.04
C LEU A 257 -6.46 -6.59 4.71
N PHE A 258 -6.04 -6.43 5.96
CA PHE A 258 -5.41 -7.49 6.72
C PHE A 258 -6.37 -8.65 7.02
N ALA A 259 -7.61 -8.35 7.38
CA ALA A 259 -8.66 -9.36 7.59
C ALA A 259 -8.95 -10.15 6.30
N GLY A 260 -8.99 -9.46 5.14
CA GLY A 260 -9.14 -10.12 3.84
C GLY A 260 -7.98 -11.06 3.52
N ALA A 261 -6.73 -10.66 3.81
CA ALA A 261 -5.56 -11.52 3.67
C ALA A 261 -5.63 -12.75 4.60
N LEU A 262 -6.03 -12.56 5.85
CA LEU A 262 -6.20 -13.63 6.83
C LEU A 262 -7.28 -14.63 6.39
N LEU A 263 -8.41 -14.15 5.90
CA LEU A 263 -9.48 -15.00 5.36
C LEU A 263 -8.98 -15.82 4.17
N GLY A 264 -8.25 -15.19 3.24
CA GLY A 264 -7.64 -15.89 2.11
C GLY A 264 -6.71 -17.03 2.56
N MET A 265 -5.90 -16.78 3.56
CA MET A 265 -4.99 -17.77 4.15
C MET A 265 -5.76 -18.93 4.82
N ILE A 266 -6.80 -18.63 5.58
CA ILE A 266 -7.63 -19.66 6.24
C ILE A 266 -8.31 -20.54 5.19
N VAL A 267 -8.97 -19.94 4.19
CA VAL A 267 -9.67 -20.66 3.12
C VAL A 267 -8.69 -21.55 2.36
N GLY A 268 -7.51 -21.04 1.98
CA GLY A 268 -6.50 -21.83 1.29
C GLY A 268 -5.98 -22.99 2.13
N THR A 269 -5.71 -22.77 3.41
CA THR A 269 -5.27 -23.82 4.32
C THR A 269 -6.32 -24.95 4.42
N VAL A 270 -7.60 -24.58 4.54
CA VAL A 270 -8.71 -25.55 4.61
C VAL A 270 -8.84 -26.35 3.32
N ILE A 271 -8.80 -25.69 2.15
CA ILE A 271 -8.89 -26.37 0.84
C ILE A 271 -7.73 -27.35 0.66
N VAL A 272 -6.50 -26.92 0.94
CA VAL A 272 -5.31 -27.78 0.81
C VAL A 272 -5.36 -28.93 1.81
N ALA A 273 -5.76 -28.67 3.06
CA ALA A 273 -5.91 -29.73 4.06
C ALA A 273 -6.96 -30.78 3.65
N GLN A 274 -8.09 -30.34 3.14
CA GLN A 274 -9.18 -31.21 2.68
C GLN A 274 -8.74 -32.07 1.49
N THR A 275 -8.06 -31.48 0.51
CA THR A 275 -7.60 -32.21 -0.69
C THR A 275 -6.48 -33.18 -0.36
N LEU A 276 -5.52 -32.82 0.49
CA LEU A 276 -4.46 -33.73 0.95
C LEU A 276 -5.02 -34.87 1.81
N TYR A 277 -5.98 -34.58 2.69
CA TYR A 277 -6.65 -35.62 3.48
C TYR A 277 -7.37 -36.61 2.58
N SER A 278 -8.16 -36.15 1.60
CA SER A 278 -8.87 -37.03 0.67
C SER A 278 -7.90 -37.89 -0.15
N SER A 279 -6.82 -37.27 -0.69
CA SER A 279 -5.77 -38.00 -1.40
C SER A 279 -5.11 -39.09 -0.54
N THR A 280 -4.77 -38.72 0.69
CA THR A 280 -4.12 -39.67 1.61
C THR A 280 -5.07 -40.83 2.00
N LYS A 281 -6.37 -40.55 2.17
CA LYS A 281 -7.39 -41.56 2.47
C LYS A 281 -7.53 -42.59 1.35
N ASP A 282 -7.50 -42.17 0.09
CA ASP A 282 -7.66 -43.08 -1.05
C ASP A 282 -6.43 -43.94 -1.28
N HIS A 283 -5.26 -43.48 -0.91
CA HIS A 283 -4.01 -44.27 -0.92
C HIS A 283 -3.75 -45.06 0.39
N LEU A 284 -4.75 -45.14 1.29
CA LEU A 284 -4.60 -45.79 2.58
C LEU A 284 -4.22 -47.26 2.45
N TYR A 285 -4.79 -47.98 1.48
CA TYR A 285 -4.44 -49.37 1.17
C TYR A 285 -2.97 -49.54 0.77
N GLU A 286 -2.45 -48.64 -0.06
CA GLU A 286 -1.05 -48.67 -0.47
C GLU A 286 -0.14 -48.38 0.70
N PHE A 287 -0.50 -47.42 1.55
CA PHE A 287 0.26 -47.12 2.78
C PHE A 287 0.20 -48.25 3.81
N ALA A 288 -0.97 -48.91 3.96
CA ALA A 288 -1.11 -50.06 4.84
C ALA A 288 -0.24 -51.25 4.35
N THR A 289 -0.24 -51.54 3.05
CA THR A 289 0.61 -52.56 2.44
C THR A 289 2.09 -52.25 2.65
N MET A 290 2.51 -50.99 2.42
CA MET A 290 3.90 -50.60 2.68
C MET A 290 4.30 -50.78 4.16
N ARG A 291 3.40 -50.48 5.10
CA ARG A 291 3.63 -50.75 6.53
C ARG A 291 3.74 -52.25 6.84
N ALA A 292 2.91 -53.06 6.23
CA ALA A 292 2.97 -54.53 6.42
C ALA A 292 4.28 -55.11 5.91
N ILE A 293 4.88 -54.55 4.87
CA ILE A 293 6.21 -54.95 4.32
C ILE A 293 7.37 -54.36 5.13
N GLY A 294 7.09 -53.54 6.18
CA GLY A 294 8.12 -53.04 7.10
C GLY A 294 8.51 -51.55 6.91
N SER A 295 7.80 -50.81 6.08
CA SER A 295 8.06 -49.35 5.96
C SER A 295 7.72 -48.59 7.25
N SER A 296 8.61 -47.66 7.67
CA SER A 296 8.38 -46.83 8.84
C SER A 296 7.24 -45.81 8.62
N GLY A 297 6.53 -45.42 9.68
CA GLY A 297 5.55 -44.35 9.62
C GLY A 297 6.14 -43.01 9.12
N LEU A 298 7.42 -42.80 9.45
CA LEU A 298 8.17 -41.59 9.01
C LEU A 298 8.27 -41.50 7.47
N TYR A 299 8.34 -42.65 6.78
CA TYR A 299 8.36 -42.69 5.32
C TYR A 299 7.08 -42.14 4.71
N ILE A 300 5.92 -42.53 5.26
CA ILE A 300 4.60 -42.03 4.77
C ILE A 300 4.46 -40.52 5.01
N TYR A 301 4.89 -40.05 6.21
CA TYR A 301 4.88 -38.63 6.53
C TYR A 301 5.72 -37.83 5.54
N THR A 302 6.92 -38.32 5.23
CA THR A 302 7.82 -37.67 4.28
C THR A 302 7.21 -37.60 2.88
N VAL A 303 6.53 -38.65 2.42
CA VAL A 303 5.82 -38.62 1.12
C VAL A 303 4.74 -37.53 1.09
N ILE A 304 3.89 -37.42 2.12
CA ILE A 304 2.81 -36.42 2.17
C ILE A 304 3.37 -35.00 2.26
N ILE A 305 4.45 -34.80 3.05
CA ILE A 305 5.10 -33.47 3.13
C ILE A 305 5.73 -33.09 1.80
N ILE A 306 6.37 -34.01 1.08
CA ILE A 306 6.94 -33.75 -0.24
C ILE A 306 5.83 -33.39 -1.25
N GLN A 307 4.69 -34.09 -1.22
CA GLN A 307 3.53 -33.74 -2.05
C GLN A 307 3.06 -32.30 -1.78
N ALA A 308 2.95 -31.93 -0.50
CA ALA A 308 2.58 -30.57 -0.09
C ALA A 308 3.59 -29.51 -0.56
N LEU A 309 4.90 -29.80 -0.44
CA LEU A 309 5.96 -28.89 -0.90
C LEU A 309 5.97 -28.73 -2.42
N VAL A 310 5.80 -29.83 -3.18
CA VAL A 310 5.70 -29.75 -4.64
C VAL A 310 4.48 -28.94 -5.06
N SER A 311 3.34 -29.16 -4.40
CA SER A 311 2.12 -28.37 -4.65
C SER A 311 2.30 -26.88 -4.29
N ALA A 312 3.03 -26.60 -3.19
CA ALA A 312 3.36 -25.23 -2.79
C ALA A 312 4.21 -24.49 -3.83
N VAL A 313 5.26 -25.15 -4.34
CA VAL A 313 6.16 -24.55 -5.35
C VAL A 313 5.40 -24.29 -6.66
N ILE A 314 4.63 -25.27 -7.15
CA ILE A 314 3.87 -25.12 -8.40
C ILE A 314 2.77 -24.06 -8.23
N GLY A 315 1.99 -24.16 -7.14
CA GLY A 315 0.90 -23.21 -6.86
C GLY A 315 1.39 -21.79 -6.66
N PHE A 316 2.50 -21.61 -5.93
CA PHE A 316 3.13 -20.30 -5.76
C PHE A 316 3.67 -19.73 -7.08
N GLY A 317 4.32 -20.55 -7.92
CA GLY A 317 4.83 -20.12 -9.22
C GLY A 317 3.71 -19.54 -10.11
N ILE A 318 2.58 -20.25 -10.18
CA ILE A 318 1.39 -19.78 -10.91
C ILE A 318 0.81 -18.51 -10.27
N ALA A 319 0.65 -18.50 -8.94
CA ALA A 319 0.12 -17.35 -8.21
C ALA A 319 1.01 -16.11 -8.34
N ALA A 320 2.32 -16.27 -8.30
CA ALA A 320 3.28 -15.19 -8.49
C ALA A 320 3.21 -14.60 -9.91
N THR A 321 3.07 -15.45 -10.93
CA THR A 321 2.86 -15.01 -12.32
C THR A 321 1.58 -14.19 -12.46
N ILE A 322 0.46 -14.68 -11.91
CA ILE A 322 -0.80 -13.93 -11.87
C ILE A 322 -0.62 -12.63 -11.08
N GLY A 323 0.09 -12.66 -9.95
CA GLY A 323 0.40 -11.48 -9.14
C GLY A 323 1.13 -10.40 -9.94
N VAL A 324 2.15 -10.77 -10.72
CA VAL A 324 2.86 -9.83 -11.61
C VAL A 324 1.91 -9.27 -12.69
N MET A 325 1.05 -10.10 -13.27
CA MET A 325 0.04 -9.62 -14.24
C MET A 325 -0.90 -8.60 -13.61
N VAL A 326 -1.35 -8.83 -12.37
CA VAL A 326 -2.23 -7.91 -11.62
C VAL A 326 -1.50 -6.61 -11.33
N VAL A 327 -0.23 -6.66 -10.90
CA VAL A 327 0.61 -5.47 -10.68
C VAL A 327 0.71 -4.63 -11.95
N ASN A 328 1.03 -5.26 -13.09
CA ASN A 328 1.14 -4.56 -14.38
C ASN A 328 -0.20 -3.98 -14.84
N ALA A 329 -1.29 -4.73 -14.69
CA ALA A 329 -2.63 -4.27 -15.05
C ALA A 329 -3.15 -3.11 -14.17
N THR A 330 -2.65 -2.99 -12.95
CA THR A 330 -3.02 -1.91 -12.02
C THR A 330 -2.02 -0.76 -11.97
N ALA A 331 -0.91 -0.85 -12.71
CA ALA A 331 0.17 0.15 -12.68
C ALA A 331 -0.32 1.59 -12.95
N ASP A 332 -1.26 1.75 -13.89
CA ASP A 332 -1.84 3.04 -14.25
C ASP A 332 -3.16 3.37 -13.53
N SER A 333 -3.60 2.51 -12.61
CA SER A 333 -4.79 2.76 -11.82
C SER A 333 -4.54 3.78 -10.70
N ALA A 334 -5.62 4.34 -10.14
CA ALA A 334 -5.54 5.26 -9.01
C ALA A 334 -4.95 4.60 -7.73
N LEU A 335 -5.08 3.28 -7.60
CA LEU A 335 -4.53 2.49 -6.49
C LEU A 335 -3.70 1.32 -7.05
N PRO A 336 -2.45 1.54 -7.44
CA PRO A 336 -1.58 0.48 -7.96
C PRO A 336 -1.26 -0.54 -6.86
N ILE A 337 -1.24 -1.82 -7.23
CA ILE A 337 -0.86 -2.89 -6.31
C ILE A 337 0.66 -3.04 -6.30
N ALA A 338 1.29 -2.94 -5.14
CA ALA A 338 2.73 -3.13 -5.02
C ALA A 338 3.08 -4.56 -4.63
N MET A 339 4.10 -5.12 -5.31
CA MET A 339 4.64 -6.44 -4.99
C MET A 339 6.17 -6.33 -4.80
N PRO A 340 6.64 -5.73 -3.69
CA PRO A 340 8.07 -5.66 -3.43
C PRO A 340 8.67 -7.05 -3.19
N PRO A 341 9.97 -7.27 -3.46
CA PRO A 341 10.63 -8.57 -3.30
C PRO A 341 10.47 -9.19 -1.90
N SER A 342 10.45 -8.35 -0.87
CA SER A 342 10.20 -8.80 0.52
C SER A 342 8.81 -9.41 0.71
N LEU A 343 7.78 -8.83 0.09
CA LEU A 343 6.42 -9.37 0.10
C LEU A 343 6.35 -10.69 -0.66
N THR A 344 6.97 -10.77 -1.85
CA THR A 344 7.03 -12.00 -2.65
C THR A 344 7.68 -13.14 -1.88
N LEU A 345 8.81 -12.88 -1.21
CA LEU A 345 9.48 -13.89 -0.38
C LEU A 345 8.62 -14.30 0.83
N GLY A 346 7.98 -13.32 1.48
CA GLY A 346 7.04 -13.58 2.57
C GLY A 346 5.85 -14.46 2.15
N LEU A 347 5.28 -14.19 0.97
CA LEU A 347 4.19 -14.99 0.39
C LEU A 347 4.64 -16.40 0.03
N PHE A 348 5.86 -16.59 -0.47
CA PHE A 348 6.42 -17.92 -0.69
C PHE A 348 6.55 -18.70 0.62
N ALA A 349 7.14 -18.09 1.64
CA ALA A 349 7.27 -18.71 2.96
C ALA A 349 5.89 -19.04 3.57
N LEU A 350 4.93 -18.15 3.42
CA LEU A 350 3.54 -18.35 3.86
C LEU A 350 2.89 -19.53 3.12
N THR A 351 3.08 -19.64 1.80
CA THR A 351 2.56 -20.75 0.98
C THR A 351 3.11 -22.09 1.45
N VAL A 352 4.41 -22.15 1.67
CA VAL A 352 5.07 -23.37 2.19
C VAL A 352 4.53 -23.71 3.58
N ALA A 353 4.43 -22.73 4.49
CA ALA A 353 3.90 -22.96 5.83
C ALA A 353 2.45 -23.45 5.80
N MET A 354 1.59 -22.85 4.99
CA MET A 354 0.20 -23.24 4.79
C MET A 354 0.09 -24.69 4.29
N CYS A 355 0.87 -25.07 3.28
CA CYS A 355 0.86 -26.42 2.73
C CYS A 355 1.40 -27.46 3.72
N VAL A 356 2.45 -27.13 4.46
CA VAL A 356 3.02 -28.03 5.49
C VAL A 356 2.04 -28.22 6.65
N LEU A 357 1.41 -27.15 7.15
CA LEU A 357 0.38 -27.24 8.20
C LEU A 357 -0.81 -28.08 7.75
N SER A 358 -1.24 -27.92 6.49
CA SER A 358 -2.30 -28.71 5.87
C SER A 358 -1.91 -30.20 5.80
N ALA A 359 -0.67 -30.50 5.41
CA ALA A 359 -0.15 -31.86 5.35
C ALA A 359 -0.10 -32.51 6.74
N VAL A 360 0.38 -31.78 7.75
CA VAL A 360 0.40 -32.27 9.15
C VAL A 360 -1.02 -32.57 9.64
N SER A 361 -1.99 -31.69 9.36
CA SER A 361 -3.40 -31.90 9.73
C SER A 361 -3.99 -33.14 9.05
N ALA A 362 -3.67 -33.38 7.78
CA ALA A 362 -4.08 -34.58 7.05
C ALA A 362 -3.47 -35.84 7.63
N ILE A 363 -2.17 -35.82 7.94
CA ILE A 363 -1.45 -36.92 8.59
C ILE A 363 -2.09 -37.30 9.93
N VAL A 364 -2.31 -36.33 10.83
CA VAL A 364 -2.92 -36.55 12.14
C VAL A 364 -4.31 -37.19 12.01
N LYS A 365 -5.10 -36.71 11.04
CA LYS A 365 -6.47 -37.21 10.81
C LYS A 365 -6.47 -38.67 10.28
N VAL A 366 -5.54 -38.99 9.37
CA VAL A 366 -5.40 -40.38 8.82
C VAL A 366 -4.86 -41.31 9.87
N MET A 367 -3.92 -40.90 10.71
CA MET A 367 -3.35 -41.75 11.78
C MET A 367 -4.36 -42.09 12.89
N ARG A 368 -5.42 -41.31 13.06
CA ARG A 368 -6.52 -41.59 14.01
C ARG A 368 -7.55 -42.57 13.47
N MET A 369 -7.48 -42.97 12.19
CA MET A 369 -8.36 -44.00 11.61
C MET A 369 -7.88 -45.39 12.01
N ASP A 370 -8.82 -46.24 12.42
CA ASP A 370 -8.52 -47.63 12.82
C ASP A 370 -8.07 -48.43 11.60
N PRO A 371 -6.86 -49.04 11.62
CA PRO A 371 -6.38 -49.89 10.54
C PRO A 371 -7.33 -51.10 10.26
N ALA A 372 -8.09 -51.57 11.25
CA ALA A 372 -9.03 -52.68 11.08
C ALA A 372 -10.16 -52.35 10.10
N MET A 373 -10.54 -51.09 9.94
CA MET A 373 -11.54 -50.66 8.94
C MET A 373 -11.07 -50.82 7.48
N VAL A 374 -9.76 -50.98 7.27
CA VAL A 374 -9.19 -51.17 5.91
C VAL A 374 -9.29 -52.61 5.45
N PHE A 375 -9.32 -53.58 6.38
CA PHE A 375 -9.36 -55.01 6.07
C PHE A 375 -10.75 -55.65 6.23
N SER A 376 -11.77 -54.87 6.61
CA SER A 376 -13.12 -55.36 6.86
C SER A 376 -14.07 -55.25 5.64
N ARG A 377 -13.53 -55.16 4.40
CA ARG A 377 -14.28 -55.24 3.15
C ARG A 377 -13.87 -56.45 2.34
#